data_f99a7da58ea598820006bf3d205cc2a8
#
_entry.id   f99a7da58ea598820006bf3d205cc2a8
#
_cell.length_a   1.000
_cell.length_b   1.000
_cell.length_c   1.000
_cell.angle_alpha   90.00
_cell.angle_beta   90.00
_cell.angle_gamma   90.00
#
_symmetry.space_group_name_H-M   'P 1'
#
loop_
_entity.id
_entity.type
_entity.pdbx_description
1 polymer ?
#
loop_
_entity_poly.entity_id
_entity_poly.type
_entity_poly.pdbx_seq_one_letter_code
_entity_poly.pdbx_strand_id
1 'polypeptide(L)' 'MSTDPDPFEQGQQAARENIPAEANPYQDGSEQHSLWAAGHEEAAGEAEANESEGT' A
#
# COMPACT_ATOMS: atom_id res chain seq x y z
N MET A 1 -5.72 1.70 22.43
CA MET A 1 -4.75 1.75 21.36
C MET A 1 -4.86 0.49 20.49
N SER A 2 -4.96 0.70 19.21
CA SER A 2 -5.14 -0.41 18.30
C SER A 2 -3.82 -1.12 18.04
N THR A 3 -3.85 -2.44 18.06
CA THR A 3 -2.66 -3.21 17.73
C THR A 3 -2.63 -3.58 16.26
N ASP A 4 -3.73 -3.36 15.57
CA ASP A 4 -3.81 -3.68 14.16
C ASP A 4 -3.42 -2.48 13.31
N PRO A 5 -2.60 -2.68 12.30
CA PRO A 5 -2.30 -1.58 11.38
C PRO A 5 -3.56 -1.23 10.61
N ASP A 6 -3.72 0.05 10.29
CA ASP A 6 -4.89 0.41 9.53
C ASP A 6 -4.65 0.03 8.05
N PRO A 7 -5.74 0.00 7.27
CA PRO A 7 -5.62 -0.44 5.87
C PRO A 7 -4.60 0.34 5.05
N PHE A 8 -4.50 1.63 5.31
CA PHE A 8 -3.55 2.46 4.58
C PHE A 8 -2.12 1.98 4.84
N GLU A 9 -1.80 1.74 6.10
CA GLU A 9 -0.49 1.25 6.46
C GLU A 9 -0.22 -0.11 5.87
N GLN A 10 -1.22 -0.97 5.89
CA GLN A 10 -1.07 -2.29 5.30
C GLN A 10 -0.75 -2.20 3.82
N GLY A 11 -1.40 -1.26 3.13
CA GLY A 11 -1.13 -1.07 1.72
C GLY A 11 0.30 -0.64 1.47
N GLN A 12 0.79 0.27 2.30
CA GLN A 12 2.16 0.73 2.17
C GLN A 12 3.14 -0.42 2.37
N GLN A 13 2.89 -1.23 3.36
CA GLN A 13 3.76 -2.36 3.63
C GLN A 13 3.72 -3.36 2.48
N ALA A 14 2.55 -3.58 1.93
CA ALA A 14 2.42 -4.50 0.82
C ALA A 14 3.27 -4.06 -0.36
N ALA A 15 3.28 -2.77 -0.64
CA ALA A 15 4.10 -2.26 -1.73
C ALA A 15 5.58 -2.50 -1.48
N ARG A 16 5.98 -2.33 -0.24
CA ARG A 16 7.38 -2.54 0.10
C ARG A 16 7.78 -4.00 -0.02
N GLU A 17 6.82 -4.89 0.12
CA GLU A 17 7.07 -6.33 0.00
C GLU A 17 6.80 -6.83 -1.41
N ASN A 18 6.57 -5.93 -2.34
CA ASN A 18 6.33 -6.28 -3.74
C ASN A 18 5.03 -7.05 -3.94
N ILE A 19 4.07 -6.81 -3.07
CA ILE A 19 2.75 -7.41 -3.21
C ILE A 19 1.94 -6.55 -4.16
N PRO A 20 1.35 -7.13 -5.20
CA PRO A 20 0.62 -6.33 -6.19
C PRO A 20 -0.68 -5.76 -5.62
N ALA A 21 -1.16 -4.70 -6.24
CA ALA A 21 -2.39 -4.05 -5.79
C ALA A 21 -3.59 -4.98 -5.88
N GLU A 22 -3.57 -5.91 -6.81
CA GLU A 22 -4.70 -6.83 -6.98
C GLU A 22 -4.79 -7.83 -5.83
N ALA A 23 -3.77 -7.90 -4.98
CA ALA A 23 -3.78 -8.77 -3.83
C ALA A 23 -4.44 -8.13 -2.62
N ASN A 24 -5.09 -6.98 -2.82
CA ASN A 24 -5.81 -6.27 -1.77
C ASN A 24 -6.72 -7.23 -1.01
N PRO A 25 -6.56 -7.39 0.31
CA PRO A 25 -7.34 -8.36 1.06
C PRO A 25 -8.75 -7.89 1.40
N TYR A 26 -9.03 -6.62 1.18
CA TYR A 26 -10.33 -6.07 1.53
C TYR A 26 -11.27 -6.15 0.34
N GLN A 27 -12.56 -6.12 0.63
CA GLN A 27 -13.57 -6.25 -0.40
C GLN A 27 -13.61 -5.02 -1.28
N ASP A 28 -13.68 -5.24 -2.58
CA ASP A 28 -13.78 -4.15 -3.54
C ASP A 28 -15.00 -3.28 -3.22
N GLY A 29 -14.81 -1.98 -3.23
CA GLY A 29 -15.89 -1.05 -2.92
C GLY A 29 -15.97 -0.67 -1.46
N SER A 30 -15.21 -1.32 -0.59
CA SER A 30 -15.20 -0.95 0.81
C SER A 30 -14.22 0.17 1.05
N GLU A 31 -14.41 0.85 2.17
CA GLU A 31 -13.50 1.93 2.54
C GLU A 31 -12.10 1.41 2.79
N GLN A 32 -12.03 0.26 3.43
CA GLN A 32 -10.73 -0.34 3.70
C GLN A 32 -9.98 -0.66 2.41
N HIS A 33 -10.72 -1.14 1.43
CA HIS A 33 -10.10 -1.44 0.14
C HIS A 33 -9.49 -0.18 -0.47
N SER A 34 -10.21 0.93 -0.40
CA SER A 34 -9.71 2.18 -0.95
C SER A 34 -8.48 2.66 -0.20
N LEU A 35 -8.50 2.55 1.12
CA LEU A 35 -7.36 2.98 1.93
C LEU A 35 -6.13 2.14 1.64
N TRP A 36 -6.33 0.82 1.56
CA TRP A 36 -5.22 -0.08 1.27
C TRP A 36 -4.61 0.26 -0.10
N ALA A 37 -5.48 0.46 -1.07
CA ALA A 37 -5.00 0.77 -2.42
C ALA A 37 -4.23 2.09 -2.44
N ALA A 38 -4.72 3.08 -1.71
CA ALA A 38 -4.05 4.37 -1.66
C ALA A 38 -2.68 4.25 -1.01
N GLY A 39 -2.59 3.49 0.07
CA GLY A 39 -1.31 3.29 0.73
C GLY A 39 -0.33 2.55 -0.15
N HIS A 40 -0.82 1.54 -0.83
CA HIS A 40 0.01 0.76 -1.75
C HIS A 40 0.57 1.65 -2.85
N GLU A 41 -0.28 2.47 -3.42
CA GLU A 41 0.12 3.33 -4.52
C GLU A 41 1.13 4.37 -4.06
N GLU A 42 0.93 4.91 -2.88
CA GLU A 42 1.83 5.91 -2.35
C GLU A 42 3.22 5.35 -2.14
N ALA A 43 3.29 4.19 -1.50
CA ALA A 43 4.59 3.58 -1.23
C ALA A 43 5.28 3.14 -2.52
N ALA A 44 4.50 2.64 -3.47
CA ALA A 44 5.07 2.23 -4.74
C ALA A 44 5.66 3.42 -5.48
N GLY A 45 4.97 4.55 -5.41
CA GLY A 45 5.47 5.76 -6.04
C GLY A 45 6.76 6.24 -5.41
N GLU A 46 6.82 6.15 -4.09
CA GLU A 46 8.03 6.56 -3.39
C GLU A 46 9.21 5.67 -3.75
N ALA A 47 8.96 4.39 -3.84
CA ALA A 47 10.02 3.45 -4.18
C ALA A 47 10.55 3.72 -5.58
N GLU A 48 9.63 4.01 -6.49
CA GLU A 48 10.04 4.32 -7.86
C GLU A 48 10.86 5.59 -7.93
N ALA A 49 10.44 6.59 -7.20
CA ALA A 49 11.16 7.86 -7.18
C ALA A 49 12.57 7.68 -6.63
N ASN A 50 12.67 6.89 -5.58
CA ASN A 50 13.97 6.63 -4.97
C ASN A 50 14.89 5.91 -5.94
N GLU A 51 14.35 4.97 -6.66
CA GLU A 51 15.14 4.24 -7.63
C GLU A 51 15.67 5.16 -8.72
N SER A 52 14.81 6.02 -9.20
CA SER A 52 15.20 6.98 -10.22
C SER A 52 16.35 7.83 -9.75
N GLU A 53 16.27 8.28 -8.54
CA GLU A 53 17.31 9.14 -8.01
C GLU A 53 18.60 8.39 -7.76
N GLY A 54 18.48 7.15 -7.41
CA GLY A 54 19.63 6.35 -7.07
C GLY A 54 20.58 6.13 -8.22
N THR A 55 20.09 6.25 -9.41
CA THR A 55 20.98 6.12 -10.54
C THR A 55 21.68 7.42 -10.84
#